data_b8e6c413bad00b695580214f53890440
#
_entry.id   b8e6c413bad00b695580214f53890440
#
_cell.length_a   1.000
_cell.length_b   1.000
_cell.length_c   1.000
_cell.angle_alpha   90.00
_cell.angle_beta   90.00
_cell.angle_gamma   90.00
#
_symmetry.space_group_name_H-M   'P 1'
#
loop_
_entity.id
_entity.type
_entity.pdbx_description
1 polymer ?
#
loop_
_entity_poly.entity_id
_entity_poly.type
_entity_poly.pdbx_seq_one_letter_code
_entity_poly.pdbx_strand_id
1 'polypeptide(L)'
;MGLTAILVSAGALLSALAGGLLALRATGSVGMIIAVGAGIRIGAAYFDLIPESVNELGSLDLAMVFTAVGFLLFYAIEKLTTLHIGHETAAELDHADAAHRHVGIVGAAGMSFHSFLDGVALAAALAVGGGIGLVIGAVVIVHRFSDGIGIVSLLLASHQPLSAAYRWVAVVAVAPVFGVILGLALPIPDEVLGGMLAVFAGFFLYIGAATLLPEAHRSDRSRWIVVGTLVGVVAIYGFSVVAGAVGASV
;
A
#
# COMPACT_ATOMS: atom_id res chain seq x y z
N MET A 1 -5.55 -5.50 26.76
CA MET A 1 -5.99 -5.39 25.35
C MET A 1 -6.25 -3.96 24.91
N GLY A 2 -7.17 -3.21 25.53
CA GLY A 2 -7.52 -1.88 25.02
C GLY A 2 -6.38 -0.87 24.91
N LEU A 3 -5.53 -0.74 25.94
CA LEU A 3 -4.44 0.24 25.92
C LEU A 3 -3.37 -0.10 24.87
N THR A 4 -3.02 -1.37 24.73
CA THR A 4 -2.04 -1.83 23.72
C THR A 4 -2.55 -1.54 22.30
N ALA A 5 -3.81 -1.86 22.00
CA ALA A 5 -4.44 -1.58 20.71
C ALA A 5 -4.42 -0.08 20.40
N ILE A 6 -4.74 0.76 21.39
CA ILE A 6 -4.70 2.22 21.25
C ILE A 6 -3.27 2.71 20.95
N LEU A 7 -2.28 2.25 21.70
CA LEU A 7 -0.88 2.67 21.54
C LEU A 7 -0.32 2.25 20.17
N VAL A 8 -0.57 1.01 19.75
CA VAL A 8 -0.13 0.51 18.43
C VAL A 8 -0.83 1.26 17.31
N SER A 9 -2.14 1.47 17.41
CA SER A 9 -2.89 2.24 16.39
C SER A 9 -2.42 3.69 16.31
N ALA A 10 -2.13 4.33 17.44
CA ALA A 10 -1.56 5.68 17.47
C ALA A 10 -0.14 5.70 16.87
N GLY A 11 0.71 4.71 17.18
CA GLY A 11 2.02 4.55 16.59
C GLY A 11 1.95 4.37 15.07
N ALA A 12 1.06 3.50 14.59
CA ALA A 12 0.81 3.25 13.18
C ALA A 12 0.34 4.51 12.43
N LEU A 13 -0.58 5.28 13.02
CA LEU A 13 -1.05 6.56 12.50
C LEU A 13 0.09 7.56 12.38
N LEU A 14 0.86 7.76 13.44
CA LEU A 14 1.98 8.70 13.46
C LEU A 14 3.06 8.29 12.45
N SER A 15 3.32 7.01 12.31
CA SER A 15 4.29 6.46 11.36
C SER A 15 3.88 6.74 9.90
N ALA A 16 2.62 6.47 9.54
CA ALA A 16 2.08 6.77 8.21
C ALA A 16 2.13 8.28 7.90
N LEU A 17 1.76 9.11 8.87
CA LEU A 17 1.87 10.57 8.73
C LEU A 17 3.33 11.01 8.55
N ALA A 18 4.26 10.46 9.32
CA ALA A 18 5.68 10.80 9.21
C ALA A 18 6.24 10.45 7.83
N GLY A 19 5.96 9.23 7.31
CA GLY A 19 6.36 8.81 5.97
C GLY A 19 5.77 9.70 4.88
N GLY A 20 4.48 9.99 4.95
CA GLY A 20 3.79 10.85 3.99
C GLY A 20 4.31 12.31 4.02
N LEU A 21 4.49 12.88 5.20
CA LEU A 21 5.02 14.24 5.35
C LEU A 21 6.48 14.34 4.90
N LEU A 22 7.29 13.31 5.16
CA LEU A 22 8.65 13.24 4.64
C LEU A 22 8.66 13.27 3.10
N ALA A 23 7.86 12.43 2.47
CA ALA A 23 7.73 12.38 1.02
C ALA A 23 7.22 13.72 0.44
N LEU A 24 6.23 14.35 1.08
CA LEU A 24 5.70 15.65 0.67
C LEU A 24 6.74 16.79 0.78
N ARG A 25 7.67 16.70 1.72
CA ARG A 25 8.78 17.69 1.86
C ARG A 25 9.90 17.48 0.84
N ALA A 26 10.06 16.26 0.34
CA ALA A 26 11.10 15.89 -0.63
C ALA A 26 10.68 16.12 -2.09
N THR A 27 9.69 16.99 -2.36
CA THR A 27 9.12 17.24 -3.70
C THR A 27 10.11 17.75 -4.75
N GLY A 28 11.30 18.19 -4.35
CA GLY A 28 12.39 18.52 -5.29
C GLY A 28 12.97 17.32 -6.06
N SER A 29 12.62 16.08 -5.65
CA SER A 29 13.07 14.82 -6.25
C SER A 29 11.89 13.89 -6.53
N VAL A 30 10.86 14.39 -7.20
CA VAL A 30 9.59 13.66 -7.44
C VAL A 30 9.84 12.30 -8.08
N GLY A 31 10.67 12.23 -9.13
CA GLY A 31 11.01 10.96 -9.79
C GLY A 31 11.61 9.93 -8.82
N MET A 32 12.48 10.36 -7.92
CA MET A 32 13.08 9.48 -6.90
C MET A 32 12.04 8.99 -5.88
N ILE A 33 11.13 9.87 -5.42
CA ILE A 33 10.05 9.48 -4.51
C ILE A 33 9.16 8.43 -5.15
N ILE A 34 8.78 8.64 -6.42
CA ILE A 34 7.97 7.70 -7.20
C ILE A 34 8.71 6.37 -7.37
N ALA A 35 10.01 6.40 -7.67
CA ALA A 35 10.85 5.20 -7.82
C ALA A 35 10.92 4.37 -6.53
N VAL A 36 11.21 5.02 -5.40
CA VAL A 36 11.22 4.37 -4.08
C VAL A 36 9.82 3.80 -3.76
N GLY A 37 8.77 4.58 -4.02
CA GLY A 37 7.39 4.14 -3.83
C GLY A 37 7.00 2.94 -4.70
N ALA A 38 7.48 2.86 -5.95
CA ALA A 38 7.32 1.70 -6.81
C ALA A 38 7.99 0.46 -6.22
N GLY A 39 9.25 0.61 -5.77
CA GLY A 39 9.99 -0.47 -5.13
C GLY A 39 9.32 -0.98 -3.85
N ILE A 40 8.83 -0.07 -2.99
CA ILE A 40 8.07 -0.41 -1.79
C ILE A 40 6.83 -1.26 -2.15
N ARG A 41 6.07 -0.88 -3.19
CA ARG A 41 4.86 -1.61 -3.61
C ARG A 41 5.17 -3.00 -4.11
N ILE A 42 6.17 -3.12 -4.99
CA ILE A 42 6.61 -4.39 -5.52
C ILE A 42 7.14 -5.28 -4.38
N GLY A 43 7.97 -4.71 -3.50
CA GLY A 43 8.51 -5.41 -2.34
C GLY A 43 7.41 -5.88 -1.39
N ALA A 44 6.44 -5.02 -1.04
CA ALA A 44 5.32 -5.37 -0.17
C ALA A 44 4.46 -6.49 -0.76
N ALA A 45 4.20 -6.48 -2.07
CA ALA A 45 3.46 -7.55 -2.70
C ALA A 45 4.17 -8.91 -2.56
N TYR A 46 5.48 -8.98 -2.84
CA TYR A 46 6.23 -10.23 -2.86
C TYR A 46 6.66 -10.73 -1.48
N PHE A 47 7.02 -9.84 -0.58
CA PHE A 47 7.67 -10.22 0.68
C PHE A 47 6.76 -10.09 1.91
N ASP A 48 5.56 -9.52 1.72
CA ASP A 48 4.61 -9.27 2.80
C ASP A 48 3.22 -9.84 2.45
N LEU A 49 2.52 -9.27 1.47
CA LEU A 49 1.12 -9.62 1.18
C LEU A 49 0.93 -11.03 0.64
N ILE A 50 1.75 -11.50 -0.33
CA ILE A 50 1.64 -12.85 -0.89
C ILE A 50 1.95 -13.90 0.18
N PRO A 51 3.07 -13.83 0.92
CA PRO A 51 3.34 -14.79 1.99
C PRO A 51 2.22 -14.85 3.03
N GLU A 52 1.73 -13.69 3.49
CA GLU A 52 0.66 -13.64 4.47
C GLU A 52 -0.64 -14.23 3.92
N SER A 53 -0.99 -13.91 2.66
CA SER A 53 -2.17 -14.51 2.02
C SER A 53 -2.08 -16.03 1.91
N VAL A 54 -0.87 -16.56 1.67
CA VAL A 54 -0.65 -18.03 1.64
C VAL A 54 -0.86 -18.64 3.03
N ASN A 55 -0.39 -17.97 4.08
CA ASN A 55 -0.58 -18.42 5.47
C ASN A 55 -2.07 -18.51 5.81
N GLU A 56 -2.83 -17.45 5.49
CA GLU A 56 -4.27 -17.35 5.79
C GLU A 56 -5.14 -18.28 4.92
N LEU A 57 -4.78 -18.44 3.63
CA LEU A 57 -5.51 -19.32 2.71
C LEU A 57 -5.09 -20.80 2.81
N GLY A 58 -3.92 -21.09 3.38
CA GLY A 58 -3.34 -22.43 3.39
C GLY A 58 -2.97 -22.96 2.00
N SER A 59 -2.95 -22.12 0.97
CA SER A 59 -2.75 -22.56 -0.42
C SER A 59 -2.05 -21.49 -1.27
N LEU A 60 -0.87 -21.82 -1.77
CA LEU A 60 -0.13 -20.97 -2.71
C LEU A 60 -0.91 -20.76 -4.02
N ASP A 61 -1.54 -21.82 -4.53
CA ASP A 61 -2.27 -21.75 -5.80
C ASP A 61 -3.43 -20.75 -5.70
N LEU A 62 -4.20 -20.79 -4.62
CA LEU A 62 -5.30 -19.85 -4.39
C LEU A 62 -4.78 -18.41 -4.22
N ALA A 63 -3.71 -18.22 -3.45
CA ALA A 63 -3.09 -16.92 -3.28
C ALA A 63 -2.63 -16.33 -4.63
N MET A 64 -2.00 -17.14 -5.48
CA MET A 64 -1.55 -16.72 -6.81
C MET A 64 -2.71 -16.41 -7.75
N VAL A 65 -3.80 -17.19 -7.70
CA VAL A 65 -5.01 -16.91 -8.49
C VAL A 65 -5.64 -15.58 -8.07
N PHE A 66 -5.83 -15.34 -6.76
CA PHE A 66 -6.39 -14.08 -6.27
C PHE A 66 -5.44 -12.89 -6.55
N THR A 67 -4.13 -13.08 -6.48
CA THR A 67 -3.15 -12.06 -6.88
C THR A 67 -3.30 -11.70 -8.37
N ALA A 68 -3.42 -12.71 -9.24
CA ALA A 68 -3.65 -12.46 -10.67
C ALA A 68 -5.00 -11.74 -10.91
N VAL A 69 -6.05 -12.13 -10.19
CA VAL A 69 -7.35 -11.44 -10.24
C VAL A 69 -7.22 -9.98 -9.85
N GLY A 70 -6.51 -9.68 -8.75
CA GLY A 70 -6.27 -8.31 -8.29
C GLY A 70 -5.51 -7.47 -9.32
N PHE A 71 -4.46 -8.03 -9.90
CA PHE A 71 -3.68 -7.39 -10.97
C PHE A 71 -4.56 -7.05 -12.19
N LEU A 72 -5.31 -8.03 -12.68
CA LEU A 72 -6.17 -7.87 -13.85
C LEU A 72 -7.37 -6.96 -13.58
N LEU A 73 -7.92 -7.01 -12.37
CA LEU A 73 -9.01 -6.13 -11.97
C LEU A 73 -8.58 -4.67 -12.00
N PHE A 74 -7.41 -4.36 -11.44
CA PHE A 74 -6.92 -2.98 -11.45
C PHE A 74 -6.53 -2.53 -12.85
N TYR A 75 -5.91 -3.41 -13.64
CA TYR A 75 -5.66 -3.16 -15.07
C TYR A 75 -6.97 -2.82 -15.80
N ALA A 76 -8.03 -3.61 -15.58
CA ALA A 76 -9.33 -3.38 -16.22
C ALA A 76 -9.95 -2.04 -15.76
N ILE A 77 -9.93 -1.74 -14.47
CA ILE A 77 -10.42 -0.46 -13.94
C ILE A 77 -9.66 0.71 -14.58
N GLU A 78 -8.34 0.66 -14.62
CA GLU A 78 -7.54 1.72 -15.25
C GLU A 78 -7.88 1.88 -16.72
N LYS A 79 -7.91 0.79 -17.49
CA LYS A 79 -8.17 0.86 -18.95
C LYS A 79 -9.60 1.26 -19.29
N LEU A 80 -10.60 0.72 -18.58
CA LEU A 80 -11.99 1.10 -18.79
C LEU A 80 -12.24 2.56 -18.42
N THR A 81 -11.64 3.06 -17.36
CA THR A 81 -11.72 4.47 -16.98
C THR A 81 -11.09 5.37 -18.05
N THR A 82 -9.92 4.97 -18.57
CA THR A 82 -9.23 5.71 -19.64
C THR A 82 -10.04 5.72 -20.94
N LEU A 83 -10.64 4.58 -21.32
CA LEU A 83 -11.45 4.46 -22.53
C LEU A 83 -12.76 5.28 -22.48
N HIS A 84 -13.44 5.30 -21.31
CA HIS A 84 -14.67 6.09 -21.14
C HIS A 84 -14.43 7.59 -21.26
N ILE A 85 -13.29 8.08 -20.79
CA ILE A 85 -12.93 9.50 -20.87
C ILE A 85 -12.50 9.88 -22.30
N GLY A 86 -11.92 8.96 -23.07
CA GLY A 86 -11.43 9.20 -24.44
C GLY A 86 -12.51 9.29 -25.52
N HIS A 87 -13.76 8.96 -25.22
CA HIS A 87 -14.86 9.00 -26.20
C HIS A 87 -15.63 10.35 -26.26
N GLU A 88 -15.39 11.24 -25.33
CA GLU A 88 -16.03 12.57 -25.31
C GLU A 88 -15.04 13.67 -25.72
N THR A 89 -15.02 13.95 -27.05
CA THR A 89 -14.48 15.17 -27.74
C THR A 89 -13.01 15.58 -27.61
N ALA A 90 -12.43 15.81 -28.70
CA ALA A 90 -11.38 16.63 -29.35
C ALA A 90 -10.40 17.54 -28.53
N ALA A 91 -10.06 17.21 -27.28
CA ALA A 91 -8.98 17.87 -26.53
C ALA A 91 -8.05 16.81 -25.91
N GLU A 92 -7.22 16.17 -26.73
CA GLU A 92 -6.41 14.99 -26.39
C GLU A 92 -5.47 15.16 -25.17
N LEU A 93 -5.09 16.37 -24.78
CA LEU A 93 -4.19 16.62 -23.66
C LEU A 93 -4.91 16.69 -22.30
N ASP A 94 -6.12 17.30 -22.26
CA ASP A 94 -6.91 17.41 -21.02
C ASP A 94 -7.49 16.06 -20.56
N HIS A 95 -7.75 15.15 -21.52
CA HIS A 95 -8.33 13.83 -21.23
C HIS A 95 -7.30 12.84 -20.64
N ALA A 96 -6.06 12.89 -21.10
CA ALA A 96 -4.98 12.07 -20.52
C ALA A 96 -4.73 12.44 -19.05
N ASP A 97 -4.73 13.72 -18.72
CA ASP A 97 -4.57 14.20 -17.35
C ASP A 97 -5.76 13.84 -16.44
N ALA A 98 -6.99 13.88 -16.97
CA ALA A 98 -8.18 13.46 -16.24
C ALA A 98 -8.18 11.95 -15.92
N ALA A 99 -7.76 11.12 -16.88
CA ALA A 99 -7.62 9.68 -16.70
C ALA A 99 -6.56 9.35 -15.65
N HIS A 100 -5.39 9.99 -15.70
CA HIS A 100 -4.33 9.81 -14.70
C HIS A 100 -4.80 10.21 -13.29
N ARG A 101 -5.56 11.29 -13.16
CA ARG A 101 -6.12 11.72 -11.88
C ARG A 101 -7.12 10.72 -11.32
N HIS A 102 -7.95 10.09 -12.15
CA HIS A 102 -8.90 9.04 -11.72
C HIS A 102 -8.16 7.82 -11.18
N VAL A 103 -7.13 7.34 -11.89
CA VAL A 103 -6.28 6.23 -11.44
C VAL A 103 -5.65 6.54 -10.08
N GLY A 104 -5.18 7.76 -9.87
CA GLY A 104 -4.64 8.21 -8.58
C GLY A 104 -5.67 8.13 -7.45
N ILE A 105 -6.92 8.54 -7.69
CA ILE A 105 -7.98 8.50 -6.67
C ILE A 105 -8.40 7.06 -6.37
N VAL A 106 -8.60 6.22 -7.40
CA VAL A 106 -8.95 4.81 -7.23
C VAL A 106 -7.84 4.07 -6.48
N GLY A 107 -6.58 4.33 -6.85
CA GLY A 107 -5.43 3.78 -6.16
C GLY A 107 -5.34 4.24 -4.71
N ALA A 108 -5.62 5.52 -4.42
CA ALA A 108 -5.62 6.04 -3.06
C ALA A 108 -6.76 5.45 -2.22
N ALA A 109 -7.94 5.25 -2.80
CA ALA A 109 -9.05 4.57 -2.15
C ALA A 109 -8.71 3.10 -1.84
N GLY A 110 -8.11 2.38 -2.79
CA GLY A 110 -7.61 1.01 -2.59
C GLY A 110 -6.58 0.93 -1.47
N MET A 111 -5.59 1.84 -1.44
CA MET A 111 -4.62 1.93 -0.35
C MET A 111 -5.27 2.21 1.00
N SER A 112 -6.28 3.06 1.03
CA SER A 112 -7.00 3.35 2.27
C SER A 112 -7.75 2.12 2.77
N PHE A 113 -8.33 1.34 1.85
CA PHE A 113 -8.98 0.08 2.17
C PHE A 113 -7.98 -1.00 2.60
N HIS A 114 -6.82 -1.12 1.93
CA HIS A 114 -5.73 -1.98 2.41
C HIS A 114 -5.31 -1.60 3.83
N SER A 115 -5.08 -0.32 4.08
CA SER A 115 -4.76 0.18 5.40
C SER A 115 -5.82 -0.14 6.47
N PHE A 116 -7.10 -0.11 6.08
CA PHE A 116 -8.18 -0.56 6.94
C PHE A 116 -8.08 -2.05 7.27
N LEU A 117 -7.75 -2.90 6.27
CA LEU A 117 -7.56 -4.34 6.49
C LEU A 117 -6.35 -4.65 7.37
N ASP A 118 -5.24 -3.88 7.26
CA ASP A 118 -4.12 -3.99 8.20
C ASP A 118 -4.57 -3.77 9.65
N GLY A 119 -5.50 -2.84 9.84
CA GLY A 119 -6.13 -2.61 11.14
C GLY A 119 -6.94 -3.81 11.62
N VAL A 120 -7.67 -4.47 10.71
CA VAL A 120 -8.43 -5.70 11.03
C VAL A 120 -7.47 -6.84 11.41
N ALA A 121 -6.41 -7.06 10.61
CA ALA A 121 -5.39 -8.06 10.89
C ALA A 121 -4.67 -7.78 12.22
N LEU A 122 -4.36 -6.50 12.49
CA LEU A 122 -3.80 -6.08 13.77
C LEU A 122 -4.73 -6.41 14.96
N ALA A 123 -6.03 -6.25 14.79
CA ALA A 123 -7.00 -6.61 15.83
C ALA A 123 -6.97 -8.11 16.14
N ALA A 124 -6.90 -8.97 15.10
CA ALA A 124 -6.75 -10.41 15.25
C ALA A 124 -5.46 -10.78 15.97
N ALA A 125 -4.32 -10.20 15.56
CA ALA A 125 -3.02 -10.40 16.18
C ALA A 125 -3.00 -9.99 17.68
N LEU A 126 -3.63 -8.87 18.02
CA LEU A 126 -3.74 -8.40 19.40
C LEU A 126 -4.67 -9.28 20.25
N ALA A 127 -5.64 -9.98 19.63
CA ALA A 127 -6.54 -10.91 20.33
C ALA A 127 -5.83 -12.19 20.80
N VAL A 128 -4.77 -12.63 20.11
CA VAL A 128 -3.94 -13.77 20.53
C VAL A 128 -3.28 -13.52 21.90
N GLY A 129 -2.98 -12.27 22.22
CA GLY A 129 -2.45 -11.87 23.53
C GLY A 129 -0.95 -12.11 23.69
N GLY A 130 -0.40 -11.78 24.88
CA GLY A 130 1.03 -11.96 25.20
C GLY A 130 1.96 -10.96 24.50
N GLY A 131 3.25 -11.30 24.44
CA GLY A 131 4.28 -10.49 23.79
C GLY A 131 4.12 -10.42 22.25
N ILE A 132 3.46 -11.40 21.64
CA ILE A 132 3.24 -11.53 20.20
C ILE A 132 2.52 -10.30 19.63
N GLY A 133 1.45 -9.85 20.29
CA GLY A 133 0.71 -8.68 19.84
C GLY A 133 1.53 -7.38 19.81
N LEU A 134 2.50 -7.22 20.73
CA LEU A 134 3.40 -6.06 20.73
C LEU A 134 4.41 -6.12 19.58
N VAL A 135 4.92 -7.31 19.29
CA VAL A 135 5.87 -7.53 18.20
C VAL A 135 5.21 -7.25 16.85
N ILE A 136 4.05 -7.84 16.60
CA ILE A 136 3.28 -7.60 15.38
C ILE A 136 2.90 -6.11 15.29
N GLY A 137 2.53 -5.49 16.41
CA GLY A 137 2.27 -4.06 16.47
C GLY A 137 3.47 -3.20 16.06
N ALA A 138 4.69 -3.55 16.49
CA ALA A 138 5.91 -2.85 16.10
C ALA A 138 6.19 -3.01 14.60
N VAL A 139 5.97 -4.20 14.06
CA VAL A 139 6.07 -4.51 12.63
C VAL A 139 5.10 -3.63 11.84
N VAL A 140 3.84 -3.57 12.25
CA VAL A 140 2.82 -2.73 11.60
C VAL A 140 3.23 -1.25 11.63
N ILE A 141 3.72 -0.73 12.76
CA ILE A 141 4.16 0.67 12.87
C ILE A 141 5.25 1.00 11.83
N VAL A 142 6.24 0.14 11.65
CA VAL A 142 7.32 0.38 10.67
C VAL A 142 6.79 0.28 9.23
N HIS A 143 5.97 -0.72 8.94
CA HIS A 143 5.34 -0.90 7.63
C HIS A 143 4.51 0.33 7.23
N ARG A 144 3.76 0.91 8.15
CA ARG A 144 2.93 2.10 7.93
C ARG A 144 3.71 3.34 7.47
N PHE A 145 4.99 3.45 7.85
CA PHE A 145 5.86 4.50 7.32
C PHE A 145 6.00 4.42 5.80
N SER A 146 6.20 3.21 5.28
CA SER A 146 6.30 2.93 3.84
C SER A 146 4.98 3.25 3.11
N ASP A 147 3.83 2.99 3.72
CA ASP A 147 2.53 3.31 3.14
C ASP A 147 2.32 4.81 3.00
N GLY A 148 2.77 5.59 3.99
CA GLY A 148 2.77 7.05 3.91
C GLY A 148 3.58 7.57 2.72
N ILE A 149 4.78 7.02 2.47
CA ILE A 149 5.56 7.35 1.27
C ILE A 149 4.83 6.90 0.01
N GLY A 150 4.29 5.69 0.02
CA GLY A 150 3.64 5.07 -1.12
C GLY A 150 2.40 5.82 -1.61
N ILE A 151 1.54 6.34 -0.69
CA ILE A 151 0.37 7.12 -1.10
C ILE A 151 0.79 8.44 -1.76
N VAL A 152 1.81 9.11 -1.24
CA VAL A 152 2.34 10.33 -1.84
C VAL A 152 2.92 10.05 -3.22
N SER A 153 3.70 8.97 -3.36
CA SER A 153 4.27 8.55 -4.65
C SER A 153 3.21 8.33 -5.71
N LEU A 154 2.13 7.62 -5.35
CA LEU A 154 1.01 7.35 -6.24
C LEU A 154 0.31 8.63 -6.69
N LEU A 155 0.02 9.53 -5.75
CA LEU A 155 -0.71 10.76 -6.05
C LEU A 155 0.13 11.74 -6.88
N LEU A 156 1.44 11.83 -6.63
CA LEU A 156 2.37 12.61 -7.45
C LEU A 156 2.49 12.04 -8.87
N ALA A 157 2.61 10.70 -9.00
CA ALA A 157 2.65 10.01 -10.29
C ALA A 157 1.36 10.21 -11.09
N SER A 158 0.24 10.39 -10.41
CA SER A 158 -1.08 10.62 -11.02
C SER A 158 -1.41 12.11 -11.17
N HIS A 159 -0.42 13.00 -11.12
CA HIS A 159 -0.56 14.45 -11.28
C HIS A 159 -1.62 15.08 -10.34
N GLN A 160 -1.82 14.48 -9.16
CA GLN A 160 -2.72 15.04 -8.15
C GLN A 160 -2.10 16.26 -7.46
N PRO A 161 -2.92 17.27 -7.11
CA PRO A 161 -2.42 18.42 -6.39
C PRO A 161 -1.96 18.03 -4.98
N LEU A 162 -0.95 18.73 -4.45
CA LEU A 162 -0.40 18.48 -3.11
C LEU A 162 -1.47 18.49 -2.01
N SER A 163 -2.51 19.33 -2.17
CA SER A 163 -3.65 19.36 -1.23
C SER A 163 -4.42 18.03 -1.18
N ALA A 164 -4.52 17.32 -2.31
CA ALA A 164 -5.09 15.98 -2.35
C ALA A 164 -4.16 14.98 -1.64
N ALA A 165 -2.84 15.07 -1.89
CA ALA A 165 -1.87 14.22 -1.24
C ALA A 165 -1.92 14.35 0.30
N TYR A 166 -2.00 15.55 0.85
CA TYR A 166 -2.18 15.75 2.30
C TYR A 166 -3.45 15.10 2.85
N ARG A 167 -4.58 15.25 2.13
CA ARG A 167 -5.85 14.64 2.54
C ARG A 167 -5.79 13.12 2.53
N TRP A 168 -5.24 12.52 1.47
CA TRP A 168 -5.15 11.08 1.34
C TRP A 168 -4.14 10.45 2.32
N VAL A 169 -3.04 11.14 2.63
CA VAL A 169 -2.13 10.72 3.71
C VAL A 169 -2.89 10.64 5.04
N ALA A 170 -3.73 11.62 5.34
CA ALA A 170 -4.55 11.60 6.56
C ALA A 170 -5.55 10.44 6.55
N VAL A 171 -6.23 10.19 5.42
CA VAL A 171 -7.19 9.08 5.27
C VAL A 171 -6.48 7.72 5.46
N VAL A 172 -5.37 7.48 4.77
CA VAL A 172 -4.57 6.25 4.91
C VAL A 172 -4.04 6.08 6.33
N ALA A 173 -3.62 7.15 6.99
CA ALA A 173 -3.12 7.10 8.36
C ALA A 173 -4.23 6.72 9.38
N VAL A 174 -5.46 7.20 9.17
CA VAL A 174 -6.59 6.97 10.09
C VAL A 174 -7.31 5.65 9.80
N ALA A 175 -7.28 5.15 8.57
CA ALA A 175 -8.02 3.95 8.14
C ALA A 175 -7.79 2.71 9.04
N PRO A 176 -6.57 2.38 9.51
CA PRO A 176 -6.35 1.23 10.39
C PRO A 176 -7.07 1.33 11.74
N VAL A 177 -7.28 2.54 12.25
CA VAL A 177 -8.01 2.73 13.52
C VAL A 177 -9.43 2.17 13.40
N PHE A 178 -10.11 2.47 12.28
CA PHE A 178 -11.43 1.91 11.99
C PHE A 178 -11.37 0.40 11.75
N GLY A 179 -10.30 -0.09 11.11
CA GLY A 179 -10.05 -1.52 10.92
C GLY A 179 -9.92 -2.26 12.25
N VAL A 180 -9.13 -1.73 13.18
CA VAL A 180 -9.00 -2.31 14.53
C VAL A 180 -10.34 -2.33 15.26
N ILE A 181 -11.10 -1.23 15.22
CA ILE A 181 -12.42 -1.16 15.86
C ILE A 181 -13.35 -2.25 15.29
N LEU A 182 -13.38 -2.40 13.95
CA LEU A 182 -14.22 -3.41 13.32
C LEU A 182 -13.74 -4.82 13.61
N GLY A 183 -12.45 -5.09 13.51
CA GLY A 183 -11.86 -6.42 13.75
C GLY A 183 -12.04 -6.90 15.20
N LEU A 184 -12.06 -5.98 16.17
CA LEU A 184 -12.40 -6.30 17.55
C LEU A 184 -13.91 -6.56 17.75
N ALA A 185 -14.77 -5.99 16.91
CA ALA A 185 -16.22 -6.15 16.98
C ALA A 185 -16.73 -7.35 16.18
N LEU A 186 -16.12 -7.67 15.05
CA LEU A 186 -16.55 -8.70 14.10
C LEU A 186 -15.34 -9.52 13.66
N PRO A 187 -15.19 -10.77 14.10
CA PRO A 187 -14.12 -11.63 13.61
C PRO A 187 -14.31 -11.90 12.11
N ILE A 188 -13.30 -11.60 11.31
CA ILE A 188 -13.27 -11.92 9.88
C ILE A 188 -12.60 -13.29 9.74
N PRO A 189 -13.18 -14.25 8.99
CA PRO A 189 -12.55 -15.53 8.73
C PRO A 189 -11.18 -15.36 8.02
N ASP A 190 -10.18 -16.16 8.42
CA ASP A 190 -8.82 -16.08 7.92
C ASP A 190 -8.76 -16.26 6.39
N GLU A 191 -9.57 -17.17 5.84
CA GLU A 191 -9.63 -17.39 4.38
C GLU A 191 -10.13 -16.14 3.62
N VAL A 192 -11.07 -15.39 4.21
CA VAL A 192 -11.56 -14.14 3.60
C VAL A 192 -10.47 -13.08 3.66
N LEU A 193 -9.79 -12.95 4.80
CA LEU A 193 -8.66 -12.03 4.97
C LEU A 193 -7.53 -12.36 3.98
N GLY A 194 -7.13 -13.64 3.89
CA GLY A 194 -6.10 -14.12 2.98
C GLY A 194 -6.44 -13.84 1.51
N GLY A 195 -7.69 -14.08 1.08
CA GLY A 195 -8.15 -13.75 -0.27
C GLY A 195 -8.07 -12.26 -0.58
N MET A 196 -8.44 -11.41 0.37
CA MET A 196 -8.34 -9.97 0.22
C MET A 196 -6.87 -9.50 0.13
N LEU A 197 -5.99 -10.01 0.97
CA LEU A 197 -4.55 -9.70 0.93
C LEU A 197 -3.94 -10.09 -0.42
N ALA A 198 -4.28 -11.26 -0.97
CA ALA A 198 -3.83 -11.70 -2.28
C ALA A 198 -4.30 -10.77 -3.40
N VAL A 199 -5.57 -10.35 -3.41
CA VAL A 199 -6.08 -9.37 -4.38
C VAL A 199 -5.32 -8.04 -4.26
N PHE A 200 -5.01 -7.59 -3.04
CA PHE A 200 -4.21 -6.38 -2.84
C PHE A 200 -2.76 -6.53 -3.28
N ALA A 201 -2.16 -7.71 -3.14
CA ALA A 201 -0.82 -7.98 -3.69
C ALA A 201 -0.81 -7.76 -5.21
N GLY A 202 -1.82 -8.27 -5.92
CA GLY A 202 -1.98 -8.03 -7.35
C GLY A 202 -2.16 -6.56 -7.71
N PHE A 203 -2.98 -5.85 -6.97
CA PHE A 203 -3.16 -4.41 -7.08
C PHE A 203 -1.84 -3.63 -6.87
N PHE A 204 -1.06 -3.99 -5.85
CA PHE A 204 0.24 -3.36 -5.59
C PHE A 204 1.26 -3.65 -6.68
N LEU A 205 1.28 -4.86 -7.22
CA LEU A 205 2.13 -5.21 -8.37
C LEU A 205 1.77 -4.36 -9.60
N TYR A 206 0.48 -4.19 -9.88
CA TYR A 206 0.05 -3.38 -11.01
C TYR A 206 0.47 -1.90 -10.81
N ILE A 207 0.15 -1.30 -9.68
CA ILE A 207 0.52 0.09 -9.40
C ILE A 207 2.04 0.26 -9.44
N GLY A 208 2.79 -0.61 -8.78
CA GLY A 208 4.24 -0.52 -8.73
C GLY A 208 4.88 -0.61 -10.12
N ALA A 209 4.55 -1.65 -10.86
CA ALA A 209 5.21 -1.96 -12.12
C ALA A 209 4.64 -1.21 -13.34
N ALA A 210 3.31 -1.06 -13.44
CA ALA A 210 2.66 -0.52 -14.62
C ALA A 210 2.38 1.00 -14.51
N THR A 211 2.24 1.55 -13.30
CA THR A 211 1.94 2.97 -13.10
C THR A 211 3.16 3.74 -12.59
N LEU A 212 3.74 3.33 -11.45
CA LEU A 212 4.80 4.12 -10.79
C LEU A 212 6.16 4.02 -11.50
N LEU A 213 6.60 2.82 -11.92
CA LEU A 213 7.90 2.68 -12.59
C LEU A 213 8.00 3.47 -13.90
N PRO A 214 7.03 3.40 -14.83
CA PRO A 214 7.06 4.22 -16.03
C PRO A 214 7.07 5.71 -15.72
N GLU A 215 6.27 6.16 -14.73
CA GLU A 215 6.19 7.56 -14.36
C GLU A 215 7.48 8.08 -13.70
N ALA A 216 8.12 7.27 -12.87
CA ALA A 216 9.43 7.60 -12.31
C ALA A 216 10.46 7.87 -13.44
N HIS A 217 10.51 7.01 -14.47
CA HIS A 217 11.41 7.18 -15.60
C HIS A 217 11.02 8.35 -16.54
N ARG A 218 9.74 8.72 -16.58
CA ARG A 218 9.29 9.92 -17.31
C ARG A 218 9.69 11.20 -16.59
N SER A 219 9.58 11.20 -15.25
CA SER A 219 9.88 12.36 -14.39
C SER A 219 11.39 12.61 -14.27
N ASP A 220 12.19 11.56 -14.30
CA ASP A 220 13.67 11.63 -14.23
C ASP A 220 14.28 10.48 -15.04
N ARG A 221 15.08 10.82 -16.05
CA ARG A 221 15.79 9.85 -16.92
C ARG A 221 17.10 9.36 -16.31
N SER A 222 17.39 9.71 -15.07
CA SER A 222 18.61 9.29 -14.39
C SER A 222 18.61 7.81 -14.06
N ARG A 223 19.79 7.17 -14.17
CA ARG A 223 20.01 5.79 -13.67
C ARG A 223 19.75 5.63 -12.18
N TRP A 224 19.71 6.73 -11.43
CA TRP A 224 19.38 6.72 -10.01
C TRP A 224 17.95 6.29 -9.71
N ILE A 225 17.04 6.36 -10.69
CA ILE A 225 15.68 5.82 -10.57
C ILE A 225 15.71 4.31 -10.30
N VAL A 226 16.59 3.56 -10.98
CA VAL A 226 16.75 2.13 -10.72
C VAL A 226 17.24 1.89 -9.29
N VAL A 227 18.20 2.69 -8.83
CA VAL A 227 18.71 2.60 -7.45
C VAL A 227 17.59 2.90 -6.45
N GLY A 228 16.79 3.94 -6.68
CA GLY A 228 15.64 4.27 -5.83
C GLY A 228 14.63 3.11 -5.72
N THR A 229 14.28 2.49 -6.85
CA THR A 229 13.40 1.31 -6.87
C THR A 229 14.00 0.14 -6.08
N LEU A 230 15.29 -0.17 -6.29
CA LEU A 230 15.97 -1.23 -5.53
C LEU A 230 16.02 -0.93 -4.03
N VAL A 231 16.26 0.32 -3.65
CA VAL A 231 16.23 0.74 -2.24
C VAL A 231 14.84 0.47 -1.63
N GLY A 232 13.76 0.81 -2.36
CA GLY A 232 12.39 0.51 -1.90
C GLY A 232 12.14 -0.99 -1.69
N VAL A 233 12.53 -1.82 -2.65
CA VAL A 233 12.40 -3.29 -2.57
C VAL A 233 13.21 -3.85 -1.40
N VAL A 234 14.49 -3.46 -1.29
CA VAL A 234 15.40 -3.96 -0.23
C VAL A 234 14.95 -3.50 1.14
N ALA A 235 14.42 -2.29 1.27
CA ALA A 235 13.88 -1.79 2.54
C ALA A 235 12.72 -2.66 3.05
N ILE A 236 11.77 -3.01 2.17
CA ILE A 236 10.66 -3.89 2.54
C ILE A 236 11.14 -5.31 2.80
N TYR A 237 12.03 -5.86 1.97
CA TYR A 237 12.61 -7.18 2.22
C TYR A 237 13.31 -7.28 3.58
N GLY A 238 14.18 -6.30 3.87
CA GLY A 238 14.87 -6.24 5.16
C GLY A 238 13.88 -6.15 6.33
N PHE A 239 12.80 -5.39 6.15
CA PHE A 239 11.73 -5.29 7.12
C PHE A 239 11.02 -6.64 7.31
N SER A 240 10.60 -7.32 6.24
CA SER A 240 9.92 -8.63 6.32
C SER A 240 10.80 -9.71 6.98
N VAL A 241 12.12 -9.70 6.71
CA VAL A 241 13.07 -10.61 7.36
C VAL A 241 13.13 -10.35 8.87
N VAL A 242 13.23 -9.09 9.28
CA VAL A 242 13.25 -8.73 10.71
C VAL A 242 11.93 -9.10 11.37
N ALA A 243 10.81 -8.84 10.72
CA ALA A 243 9.48 -9.19 11.19
C ALA A 243 9.33 -10.70 11.39
N GLY A 244 9.74 -11.50 10.38
CA GLY A 244 9.71 -12.96 10.43
C GLY A 244 10.63 -13.52 11.54
N ALA A 245 11.83 -12.97 11.71
CA ALA A 245 12.77 -13.41 12.77
C ALA A 245 12.22 -13.13 14.17
N VAL A 246 11.53 -12.01 14.37
CA VAL A 246 10.92 -11.65 15.65
C VAL A 246 9.67 -12.49 15.90
N GLY A 247 8.83 -12.73 14.88
CA GLY A 247 7.66 -13.62 14.99
C GLY A 247 8.02 -15.08 15.29
N ALA A 248 9.13 -15.57 14.75
CA ALA A 248 9.60 -16.94 14.98
C ALA A 248 10.27 -17.15 16.37
N SER A 249 10.63 -16.07 17.08
CA SER A 249 11.29 -16.11 18.38
C SER A 249 10.30 -16.06 19.57
N VAL A 250 9.01 -16.00 19.31
CA VAL A 250 7.92 -15.90 20.29
C VAL A 250 7.00 -17.11 20.18
#